data_1644e2339ef31ed233dd7cdc847e6e1a
#
_entry.id   1644e2339ef31ed233dd7cdc847e6e1a
#
_cell.length_a   1.000
_cell.length_b   1.000
_cell.length_c   1.000
_cell.angle_alpha   90.00
_cell.angle_beta   90.00
_cell.angle_gamma   90.00
#
_symmetry.space_group_name_H-M   'P 1'
#
loop_
_entity.id
_entity.type
_entity.pdbx_description
1 polymer ?
#
loop_
_entity_poly.entity_id
_entity_poly.type
_entity_poly.pdbx_seq_one_letter_code
_entity_poly.pdbx_strand_id
1 'polypeptide(L)'
;LDAWNDPVTSRTYGWRASLQNSPIGEAPFNKAFNVLKSLVEKCPKERYLLHTDLLHYTVLVQGSKISAVIDWGNAVYGDFLYELAGLIVWSPWYPAMQNIDWAAEALNHYKKIGLEVPNFEERLRCYEISIGLNGMSYNADKRNWKDLELTTKRTLELALS
;
A
#
# COMPACT_ATOMS: atom_id res chain seq x y z
N LEU A 1 -4.82 0.75 -13.45
CA LEU A 1 -3.59 1.16 -14.18
C LEU A 1 -3.81 2.45 -14.96
N ASP A 2 -5.01 2.66 -15.51
CA ASP A 2 -5.31 3.87 -16.28
C ASP A 2 -5.16 5.14 -15.45
N ALA A 3 -5.52 5.10 -14.16
CA ALA A 3 -5.35 6.21 -13.24
C ALA A 3 -3.87 6.65 -13.08
N TRP A 4 -2.90 5.77 -13.28
CA TRP A 4 -1.48 6.10 -13.25
C TRP A 4 -0.99 6.73 -14.56
N ASN A 5 -1.70 6.49 -15.66
CA ASN A 5 -1.36 7.00 -16.98
C ASN A 5 -2.17 8.25 -17.35
N ASP A 6 -3.29 8.52 -16.67
CA ASP A 6 -4.14 9.68 -16.91
C ASP A 6 -3.68 10.88 -16.04
N PRO A 7 -3.08 11.90 -16.63
CA PRO A 7 -2.60 13.07 -15.89
C PRO A 7 -3.74 13.95 -15.33
N VAL A 8 -4.99 13.74 -15.76
CA VAL A 8 -6.13 14.58 -15.38
C VAL A 8 -6.87 14.00 -14.17
N THR A 9 -7.04 12.67 -14.13
CA THR A 9 -7.83 11.99 -13.08
C THR A 9 -6.97 11.32 -12.02
N SER A 10 -5.66 11.20 -12.26
CA SER A 10 -4.73 10.54 -11.36
C SER A 10 -4.45 11.37 -10.11
N ARG A 11 -4.53 10.76 -8.93
CA ARG A 11 -3.97 11.32 -7.68
C ARG A 11 -2.46 11.57 -7.78
N THR A 12 -1.83 11.03 -8.80
CA THR A 12 -0.40 11.12 -9.09
C THR A 12 -0.08 12.15 -10.17
N TYR A 13 -1.01 13.09 -10.44
CA TYR A 13 -0.75 14.19 -11.37
C TYR A 13 0.58 14.90 -11.06
N GLY A 14 1.43 15.01 -12.06
CA GLY A 14 2.76 15.61 -11.88
C GLY A 14 3.82 14.68 -11.25
N TRP A 15 3.48 13.46 -10.86
CA TRP A 15 4.43 12.54 -10.22
C TRP A 15 5.72 12.32 -11.03
N ARG A 16 5.63 12.22 -12.36
CA ARG A 16 6.81 12.08 -13.22
C ARG A 16 7.75 13.28 -13.11
N ALA A 17 7.22 14.48 -13.21
CA ALA A 17 8.02 15.70 -13.08
C ALA A 17 8.66 15.79 -11.69
N SER A 18 7.91 15.44 -10.64
CA SER A 18 8.42 15.42 -9.26
C SER A 18 9.54 14.39 -9.09
N LEU A 19 9.39 13.18 -9.63
CA LEU A 19 10.42 12.13 -9.57
C LEU A 19 11.63 12.44 -10.46
N GLN A 20 11.44 12.94 -11.67
CA GLN A 20 12.56 13.35 -12.55
C GLN A 20 13.43 14.41 -11.91
N ASN A 21 12.84 15.32 -11.15
CA ASN A 21 13.55 16.39 -10.43
C ASN A 21 14.02 15.97 -9.03
N SER A 22 13.83 14.70 -8.65
CA SER A 22 14.26 14.16 -7.36
C SER A 22 15.66 13.53 -7.43
N PRO A 23 16.32 13.33 -6.27
CA PRO A 23 17.62 12.66 -6.21
C PRO A 23 17.66 11.24 -6.76
N ILE A 24 16.51 10.54 -6.78
CA ILE A 24 16.42 9.13 -7.22
C ILE A 24 16.01 8.97 -8.69
N GLY A 25 15.49 10.03 -9.33
CA GLY A 25 14.93 9.96 -10.67
C GLY A 25 13.69 9.04 -10.76
N GLU A 26 13.23 8.74 -11.97
CA GLU A 26 12.04 7.92 -12.20
C GLU A 26 12.34 6.42 -12.43
N ALA A 27 13.60 6.02 -12.58
CA ALA A 27 13.94 4.64 -12.92
C ALA A 27 13.47 3.61 -11.86
N PRO A 28 13.64 3.85 -10.54
CA PRO A 28 13.14 2.94 -9.51
C PRO A 28 11.61 2.80 -9.54
N PHE A 29 10.89 3.89 -9.76
CA PHE A 29 9.44 3.87 -9.91
C PHE A 29 9.01 3.02 -11.10
N ASN A 30 9.60 3.26 -12.28
CA ASN A 30 9.26 2.50 -13.49
C ASN A 30 9.54 1.01 -13.34
N LYS A 31 10.61 0.63 -12.63
CA LYS A 31 10.94 -0.76 -12.32
C LYS A 31 9.83 -1.43 -11.49
N ALA A 32 9.43 -0.83 -10.39
CA ALA A 32 8.35 -1.34 -9.54
C ALA A 32 6.99 -1.33 -10.25
N PHE A 33 6.70 -0.29 -11.02
CA PHE A 33 5.46 -0.17 -11.80
C PHE A 33 5.32 -1.26 -12.88
N ASN A 34 6.42 -1.70 -13.49
CA ASN A 34 6.39 -2.82 -14.45
C ASN A 34 6.00 -4.14 -13.76
N VAL A 35 6.47 -4.37 -12.52
CA VAL A 35 6.05 -5.53 -11.73
C VAL A 35 4.57 -5.41 -11.35
N LEU A 36 4.12 -4.24 -10.88
CA LEU A 36 2.71 -3.99 -10.59
C LEU A 36 1.81 -4.38 -11.77
N LYS A 37 2.16 -3.96 -12.99
CA LYS A 37 1.38 -4.27 -14.19
C LYS A 37 1.21 -5.77 -14.44
N SER A 38 2.21 -6.58 -14.12
CA SER A 38 2.13 -8.03 -14.28
C SER A 38 1.26 -8.73 -13.23
N LEU A 39 1.06 -8.08 -12.07
CA LEU A 39 0.29 -8.65 -10.96
C LEU A 39 -1.19 -8.24 -10.97
N VAL A 40 -1.54 -7.12 -11.60
CA VAL A 40 -2.88 -6.54 -11.51
C VAL A 40 -4.00 -7.46 -12.01
N GLU A 41 -3.70 -8.35 -12.96
CA GLU A 41 -4.68 -9.32 -13.49
C GLU A 41 -5.05 -10.41 -12.47
N LYS A 42 -4.26 -10.58 -11.41
CA LYS A 42 -4.53 -11.50 -10.31
C LYS A 42 -5.50 -10.93 -9.28
N CYS A 43 -5.74 -9.62 -9.32
CA CYS A 43 -6.62 -8.94 -8.38
C CYS A 43 -8.09 -9.15 -8.77
N PRO A 44 -8.99 -9.37 -7.77
CA PRO A 44 -10.41 -9.61 -8.03
C PRO A 44 -11.11 -8.32 -8.47
N LYS A 45 -12.30 -8.48 -9.04
CA LYS A 45 -13.18 -7.36 -9.39
C LYS A 45 -14.16 -6.98 -8.26
N GLU A 46 -14.32 -7.87 -7.28
CA GLU A 46 -15.12 -7.62 -6.09
C GLU A 46 -14.58 -6.41 -5.32
N ARG A 47 -15.51 -5.65 -4.73
CA ARG A 47 -15.17 -4.39 -4.05
C ARG A 47 -15.81 -4.37 -2.67
N TYR A 48 -14.97 -4.05 -1.68
CA TYR A 48 -15.31 -3.84 -0.28
C TYR A 48 -15.06 -2.38 0.08
N LEU A 49 -15.75 -1.87 1.09
CA LEU A 49 -15.41 -0.55 1.62
C LEU A 49 -14.08 -0.66 2.39
N LEU A 50 -13.12 0.13 1.97
CA LEU A 50 -11.79 0.20 2.56
C LEU A 50 -11.59 1.53 3.25
N HIS A 51 -10.89 1.52 4.36
CA HIS A 51 -10.46 2.72 5.08
C HIS A 51 -9.28 3.40 4.39
N THR A 52 -8.32 2.59 3.91
CA THR A 52 -7.05 2.92 3.24
C THR A 52 -5.99 3.63 4.08
N ASP A 53 -6.31 3.97 5.33
CA ASP A 53 -5.39 4.56 6.30
C ASP A 53 -5.60 3.91 7.67
N LEU A 54 -5.79 2.57 7.68
CA LEU A 54 -6.05 1.79 8.89
C LEU A 54 -4.74 1.54 9.64
N LEU A 55 -4.37 2.48 10.51
CA LEU A 55 -3.20 2.41 11.35
C LEU A 55 -3.61 2.56 12.83
N HIS A 56 -2.65 2.37 13.75
CA HIS A 56 -2.93 2.36 15.19
C HIS A 56 -3.56 3.65 15.74
N TYR A 57 -3.40 4.79 15.09
CA TYR A 57 -3.99 6.08 15.51
C TYR A 57 -5.39 6.33 14.95
N THR A 58 -5.86 5.54 14.00
CA THR A 58 -7.24 5.58 13.51
C THR A 58 -8.15 4.56 14.15
N VAL A 59 -7.59 3.72 15.06
CA VAL A 59 -8.32 2.67 15.77
C VAL A 59 -8.42 3.02 17.25
N LEU A 60 -9.64 3.27 17.73
CA LEU A 60 -9.90 3.52 19.14
C LEU A 60 -10.19 2.21 19.88
N VAL A 61 -9.58 2.01 21.04
CA VAL A 61 -9.75 0.80 21.84
C VAL A 61 -10.26 1.14 23.24
N GLN A 62 -11.09 0.25 23.79
CA GLN A 62 -11.52 0.28 25.17
C GLN A 62 -11.22 -1.07 25.81
N GLY A 63 -10.25 -1.11 26.70
CA GLY A 63 -9.71 -2.39 27.20
C GLY A 63 -9.08 -3.20 26.07
N SER A 64 -9.59 -4.40 25.81
CA SER A 64 -9.13 -5.30 24.73
C SER A 64 -10.02 -5.29 23.48
N LYS A 65 -10.96 -4.34 23.38
CA LYS A 65 -11.92 -4.29 22.27
C LYS A 65 -11.75 -3.02 21.46
N ILE A 66 -11.85 -3.15 20.14
CA ILE A 66 -12.00 -2.00 19.25
C ILE A 66 -13.36 -1.36 19.54
N SER A 67 -13.37 -0.06 19.85
CA SER A 67 -14.58 0.72 20.13
C SER A 67 -15.01 1.55 18.92
N ALA A 68 -14.05 2.00 18.10
CA ALA A 68 -14.34 2.71 16.86
C ALA A 68 -13.14 2.69 15.91
N VAL A 69 -13.43 2.89 14.62
CA VAL A 69 -12.45 3.27 13.60
C VAL A 69 -12.87 4.64 13.08
N ILE A 70 -11.95 5.59 13.09
CA ILE A 70 -12.17 7.00 12.75
C ILE A 70 -11.35 7.41 11.53
N ASP A 71 -11.62 8.61 11.00
CA ASP A 71 -10.91 9.20 9.86
C ASP A 71 -11.10 8.46 8.53
N TRP A 72 -12.34 8.29 8.13
CA TRP A 72 -12.75 7.66 6.86
C TRP A 72 -12.62 8.58 5.64
N GLY A 73 -11.93 9.71 5.76
CA GLY A 73 -11.80 10.71 4.68
C GLY A 73 -11.14 10.18 3.39
N ASN A 74 -10.34 9.12 3.50
CA ASN A 74 -9.67 8.47 2.38
C ASN A 74 -10.36 7.18 1.89
N ALA A 75 -11.54 6.85 2.43
CA ALA A 75 -12.22 5.60 2.12
C ALA A 75 -12.52 5.44 0.63
N VAL A 76 -12.34 4.22 0.13
CA VAL A 76 -12.60 3.83 -1.25
C VAL A 76 -13.24 2.45 -1.32
N TYR A 77 -13.72 2.05 -2.49
CA TYR A 77 -14.13 0.67 -2.75
C TYR A 77 -13.01 -0.09 -3.46
N GLY A 78 -12.56 -1.19 -2.88
CA GLY A 78 -11.47 -2.01 -3.41
C GLY A 78 -11.40 -3.42 -2.84
N ASP A 79 -10.32 -4.10 -3.12
CA ASP A 79 -10.01 -5.41 -2.54
C ASP A 79 -9.54 -5.24 -1.08
N PHE A 80 -10.12 -6.02 -0.16
CA PHE A 80 -9.81 -5.94 1.27
C PHE A 80 -8.33 -6.20 1.62
N LEU A 81 -7.59 -6.92 0.77
CA LEU A 81 -6.14 -7.11 0.97
C LEU A 81 -5.34 -5.80 0.89
N TYR A 82 -5.92 -4.73 0.34
CA TYR A 82 -5.27 -3.41 0.34
C TYR A 82 -5.03 -2.88 1.77
N GLU A 83 -5.96 -3.15 2.71
CA GLU A 83 -5.77 -2.77 4.13
C GLU A 83 -4.58 -3.51 4.75
N LEU A 84 -4.49 -4.82 4.52
CA LEU A 84 -3.36 -5.62 4.98
C LEU A 84 -2.03 -5.14 4.38
N ALA A 85 -2.03 -4.85 3.08
CA ALA A 85 -0.85 -4.30 2.40
C ALA A 85 -0.40 -2.96 3.02
N GLY A 86 -1.36 -2.10 3.41
CA GLY A 86 -1.07 -0.86 4.13
C GLY A 86 -0.33 -1.11 5.45
N LEU A 87 -0.80 -2.05 6.26
CA LEU A 87 -0.14 -2.44 7.51
C LEU A 87 1.29 -2.94 7.26
N ILE A 88 1.49 -3.80 6.27
CA ILE A 88 2.81 -4.38 5.94
C ILE A 88 3.78 -3.31 5.42
N VAL A 89 3.34 -2.46 4.52
CA VAL A 89 4.20 -1.41 3.93
C VAL A 89 4.67 -0.43 4.98
N TRP A 90 3.76 0.04 5.86
CA TRP A 90 4.06 1.10 6.82
C TRP A 90 4.57 0.60 8.17
N SER A 91 4.38 -0.68 8.52
CA SER A 91 4.81 -1.23 9.82
C SER A 91 6.28 -0.93 10.19
N PRO A 92 7.28 -0.91 9.28
CA PRO A 92 8.66 -0.60 9.64
C PRO A 92 8.86 0.80 10.25
N TRP A 93 7.94 1.75 9.98
CA TRP A 93 7.99 3.10 10.56
C TRP A 93 7.41 3.19 11.98
N TYR A 94 6.75 2.12 12.45
CA TYR A 94 6.05 2.12 13.74
C TYR A 94 6.60 1.02 14.68
N PRO A 95 7.35 1.38 15.73
CA PRO A 95 7.98 0.39 16.63
C PRO A 95 7.01 -0.65 17.20
N ALA A 96 5.76 -0.27 17.44
CA ALA A 96 4.72 -1.18 17.94
C ALA A 96 4.26 -2.22 16.92
N MET A 97 4.56 -2.03 15.63
CA MET A 97 4.03 -2.84 14.52
C MET A 97 5.11 -3.60 13.75
N GLN A 98 6.37 -3.16 13.83
CA GLN A 98 7.47 -3.63 12.96
C GLN A 98 7.85 -5.11 13.13
N ASN A 99 7.51 -5.73 14.29
CA ASN A 99 7.84 -7.12 14.60
C ASN A 99 6.66 -8.08 14.39
N ILE A 100 5.56 -7.62 13.79
CA ILE A 100 4.37 -8.43 13.54
C ILE A 100 4.45 -8.95 12.11
N ASP A 101 4.34 -10.25 11.94
CA ASP A 101 4.14 -10.88 10.63
C ASP A 101 2.66 -10.78 10.25
N TRP A 102 2.28 -9.61 9.71
CA TRP A 102 0.90 -9.30 9.36
C TRP A 102 0.31 -10.26 8.33
N ALA A 103 1.13 -10.78 7.40
CA ALA A 103 0.67 -11.74 6.39
C ALA A 103 0.33 -13.09 7.05
N ALA A 104 1.20 -13.60 7.93
CA ALA A 104 0.95 -14.84 8.64
C ALA A 104 -0.27 -14.71 9.59
N GLU A 105 -0.40 -13.60 10.32
CA GLU A 105 -1.56 -13.34 11.18
C GLU A 105 -2.88 -13.30 10.39
N ALA A 106 -2.88 -12.62 9.23
CA ALA A 106 -4.05 -12.58 8.37
C ALA A 106 -4.42 -13.96 7.83
N LEU A 107 -3.46 -14.73 7.32
CA LEU A 107 -3.70 -16.09 6.82
C LEU A 107 -4.24 -17.02 7.92
N ASN A 108 -3.70 -16.94 9.13
CA ASN A 108 -4.19 -17.68 10.29
C ASN A 108 -5.65 -17.30 10.62
N HIS A 109 -5.97 -16.01 10.56
CA HIS A 109 -7.34 -15.53 10.79
C HIS A 109 -8.30 -16.01 9.70
N TYR A 110 -7.93 -15.86 8.41
CA TYR A 110 -8.76 -16.29 7.28
C TYR A 110 -9.05 -17.80 7.36
N LYS A 111 -8.05 -18.60 7.69
CA LYS A 111 -8.23 -20.04 7.91
C LYS A 111 -9.21 -20.34 9.05
N LYS A 112 -9.12 -19.61 10.17
CA LYS A 112 -10.04 -19.80 11.32
C LYS A 112 -11.50 -19.51 10.98
N ILE A 113 -11.75 -18.54 10.10
CA ILE A 113 -13.11 -18.15 9.69
C ILE A 113 -13.57 -18.86 8.41
N GLY A 114 -12.78 -19.77 7.84
CA GLY A 114 -13.11 -20.47 6.61
C GLY A 114 -13.12 -19.59 5.35
N LEU A 115 -12.39 -18.46 5.36
CA LEU A 115 -12.27 -17.57 4.19
C LEU A 115 -11.12 -18.04 3.30
N GLU A 116 -11.44 -18.46 2.08
CA GLU A 116 -10.46 -18.70 1.03
C GLU A 116 -10.12 -17.41 0.31
N VAL A 117 -8.82 -17.16 0.13
CA VAL A 117 -8.31 -15.95 -0.53
C VAL A 117 -7.42 -16.36 -1.71
N PRO A 118 -8.01 -16.56 -2.91
CA PRO A 118 -7.25 -16.93 -4.10
C PRO A 118 -6.18 -15.88 -4.46
N ASN A 119 -5.03 -16.35 -4.94
CA ASN A 119 -3.89 -15.51 -5.33
C ASN A 119 -3.45 -14.54 -4.22
N PHE A 120 -3.48 -15.00 -2.94
CA PHE A 120 -3.20 -14.14 -1.78
C PHE A 120 -1.87 -13.41 -1.92
N GLU A 121 -0.79 -14.11 -2.23
CA GLU A 121 0.56 -13.55 -2.29
C GLU A 121 0.70 -12.53 -3.44
N GLU A 122 0.23 -12.87 -4.64
CA GLU A 122 0.32 -11.97 -5.80
C GLU A 122 -0.55 -10.72 -5.63
N ARG A 123 -1.75 -10.87 -5.07
CA ARG A 123 -2.65 -9.75 -4.76
C ARG A 123 -2.05 -8.84 -3.70
N LEU A 124 -1.57 -9.41 -2.60
CA LEU A 124 -0.94 -8.67 -1.52
C LEU A 124 0.25 -7.86 -2.04
N ARG A 125 1.16 -8.52 -2.74
CA ARG A 125 2.32 -7.88 -3.38
C ARG A 125 1.92 -6.78 -4.36
N CYS A 126 0.87 -6.97 -5.15
CA CYS A 126 0.34 -5.95 -6.05
C CYS A 126 -0.04 -4.68 -5.28
N TYR A 127 -0.75 -4.81 -4.15
CA TYR A 127 -1.17 -3.67 -3.34
C TYR A 127 -0.02 -3.04 -2.57
N GLU A 128 0.91 -3.82 -2.04
CA GLU A 128 2.13 -3.31 -1.40
C GLU A 128 2.94 -2.43 -2.36
N ILE A 129 3.15 -2.88 -3.59
CA ILE A 129 3.84 -2.09 -4.62
C ILE A 129 3.03 -0.83 -4.94
N SER A 130 1.72 -0.93 -5.09
CA SER A 130 0.84 0.21 -5.37
C SER A 130 0.94 1.29 -4.29
N ILE A 131 0.89 0.90 -3.02
CA ILE A 131 1.03 1.80 -1.87
C ILE A 131 2.43 2.42 -1.86
N GLY A 132 3.47 1.63 -2.08
CA GLY A 132 4.84 2.11 -2.17
C GLY A 132 5.05 3.14 -3.28
N LEU A 133 4.50 2.91 -4.48
CA LEU A 133 4.55 3.86 -5.60
C LEU A 133 3.81 5.17 -5.28
N ASN A 134 2.67 5.09 -4.58
CA ASN A 134 1.97 6.27 -4.07
C ASN A 134 2.84 7.06 -3.09
N GLY A 135 3.49 6.37 -2.15
CA GLY A 135 4.40 6.97 -1.19
C GLY A 135 5.60 7.64 -1.86
N MET A 136 6.20 7.01 -2.89
CA MET A 136 7.27 7.62 -3.69
C MET A 136 6.80 8.91 -4.37
N SER A 137 5.64 8.89 -5.00
CA SER A 137 5.07 10.06 -5.68
C SER A 137 4.79 11.20 -4.71
N TYR A 138 4.18 10.89 -3.56
CA TYR A 138 3.90 11.86 -2.51
C TYR A 138 5.17 12.50 -1.94
N ASN A 139 6.16 11.69 -1.58
CA ASN A 139 7.41 12.19 -0.99
C ASN A 139 8.22 13.02 -2.00
N ALA A 140 8.20 12.66 -3.28
CA ALA A 140 8.83 13.46 -4.33
C ALA A 140 8.14 14.82 -4.50
N ASP A 141 6.80 14.86 -4.53
CA ASP A 141 6.02 16.09 -4.59
C ASP A 141 6.28 17.02 -3.41
N LYS A 142 6.34 16.45 -2.19
CA LYS A 142 6.63 17.19 -0.96
C LYS A 142 8.12 17.50 -0.75
N ARG A 143 9.01 17.05 -1.64
CA ARG A 143 10.47 17.17 -1.50
C ARG A 143 11.00 16.58 -0.20
N ASN A 144 10.34 15.52 0.28
CA ASN A 144 10.71 14.80 1.49
C ASN A 144 11.74 13.71 1.14
N TRP A 145 12.98 14.13 0.86
CA TRP A 145 13.99 13.28 0.24
C TRP A 145 14.39 12.06 1.08
N LYS A 146 14.43 12.22 2.40
CA LYS A 146 14.73 11.11 3.32
C LYS A 146 13.68 10.01 3.24
N ASP A 147 12.41 10.39 3.31
CA ASP A 147 11.32 9.41 3.25
C ASP A 147 11.12 8.89 1.82
N LEU A 148 11.45 9.67 0.80
CA LEU A 148 11.49 9.20 -0.58
C LEU A 148 12.50 8.06 -0.74
N GLU A 149 13.71 8.20 -0.20
CA GLU A 149 14.75 7.16 -0.28
C GLU A 149 14.31 5.89 0.45
N LEU A 150 13.80 6.03 1.68
CA LEU A 150 13.30 4.89 2.49
C LEU A 150 12.13 4.18 1.80
N THR A 151 11.14 4.95 1.33
CA THR A 151 9.97 4.40 0.64
C THR A 151 10.39 3.71 -0.66
N THR A 152 11.32 4.30 -1.42
CA THR A 152 11.85 3.70 -2.65
C THR A 152 12.53 2.38 -2.38
N LYS A 153 13.43 2.33 -1.39
CA LYS A 153 14.10 1.09 -0.99
C LYS A 153 13.08 0.01 -0.65
N ARG A 154 12.12 0.32 0.22
CA ARG A 154 11.07 -0.62 0.63
C ARG A 154 10.23 -1.11 -0.55
N THR A 155 9.81 -0.20 -1.44
CA THR A 155 9.02 -0.55 -2.63
C THR A 155 9.78 -1.49 -3.56
N LEU A 156 11.08 -1.26 -3.75
CA LEU A 156 11.89 -2.14 -4.58
C LEU A 156 12.14 -3.51 -3.93
N GLU A 157 12.33 -3.58 -2.62
CA GLU A 157 12.40 -4.85 -1.89
C GLU A 157 11.14 -5.69 -2.14
N LEU A 158 9.96 -5.09 -1.96
CA LEU A 158 8.67 -5.75 -2.20
C LEU A 158 8.46 -6.13 -3.68
N ALA A 159 8.95 -5.31 -4.61
CA ALA A 159 8.81 -5.58 -6.03
C ALA A 159 9.77 -6.67 -6.55
N LEU A 160 10.86 -6.98 -5.82
CA LEU A 160 11.91 -7.92 -6.27
C LEU A 160 11.97 -9.22 -5.43
N SER A 161 11.12 -9.31 -4.39
CA SER A 161 10.95 -10.51 -3.54
C SER A 161 10.13 -11.66 -4.26
#